data_194dff5a0de602ed018b32129a34e243
#
_entry.id   194dff5a0de602ed018b32129a34e243
#
_cell.length_a   1.000
_cell.length_b   1.000
_cell.length_c   1.000
_cell.angle_alpha   90.00
_cell.angle_beta   90.00
_cell.angle_gamma   90.00
#
_symmetry.space_group_name_H-M   'P 1'
#
loop_
_entity.id
_entity.type
_entity.pdbx_description
1 polymer ?
#
loop_
_entity_poly.entity_id
_entity_poly.type
_entity_poly.pdbx_seq_one_letter_code
_entity_poly.pdbx_strand_id
1 'polypeptide(L)'
;MAPHTGRTGERGGPVMHQAITLTTPAAPLPRRSDAGTVRVSGRDIDGLLLCGEMHGAPYDLLAACLNVQPDRLRAIAARWRAAGYAATGRLGPGPAWCWLTRPGLAALGLRFAAGRPSPGRLAHLRAVLAARLALESSPAGQAGQPWWRSERRIRAAVGGHVGGGHIPDAEACWAEIPGSPYPGERWAIEAGLTPPPLARTAAIMAGLLYRRTGYSPGAKPHDRPRYDRAVYLVAPPARSVVTRAAATLPAPLQARITIRDLPPEAMLC
;
A
#
# COMPACT_ATOMS: atom_id res chain seq x y z
N MET A 1 -16.58 -49.73 -22.06
CA MET A 1 -17.70 -48.99 -21.46
C MET A 1 -17.14 -48.14 -20.34
N ALA A 2 -17.00 -46.84 -20.56
CA ALA A 2 -16.61 -45.88 -19.57
C ALA A 2 -17.71 -44.80 -19.50
N PRO A 3 -18.11 -44.32 -18.36
CA PRO A 3 -18.86 -43.09 -18.30
C PRO A 3 -17.92 -41.91 -17.97
N HIS A 4 -17.94 -40.93 -18.83
CA HIS A 4 -17.49 -39.57 -18.60
C HIS A 4 -18.31 -38.95 -17.47
N THR A 5 -17.63 -38.43 -16.45
CA THR A 5 -18.21 -37.42 -15.53
C THR A 5 -17.51 -36.08 -15.77
N GLY A 6 -18.27 -35.19 -16.38
CA GLY A 6 -17.85 -33.80 -16.61
C GLY A 6 -17.73 -33.07 -15.28
N ARG A 7 -16.58 -32.44 -15.09
CA ARG A 7 -16.32 -31.50 -14.00
C ARG A 7 -16.60 -30.10 -14.51
N THR A 8 -17.77 -29.60 -14.20
CA THR A 8 -18.13 -28.18 -14.40
C THR A 8 -17.25 -27.31 -13.51
N GLY A 9 -16.33 -26.56 -14.13
CA GLY A 9 -15.56 -25.54 -13.47
C GLY A 9 -16.45 -24.36 -13.11
N GLU A 10 -16.76 -24.19 -11.85
CA GLU A 10 -17.29 -22.94 -11.33
C GLU A 10 -16.20 -21.87 -11.44
N ARG A 11 -16.38 -20.97 -12.39
CA ARG A 11 -15.62 -19.72 -12.45
C ARG A 11 -16.11 -18.87 -11.31
N GLY A 12 -15.25 -18.65 -10.30
CA GLY A 12 -15.45 -17.65 -9.28
C GLY A 12 -15.70 -16.30 -9.94
N GLY A 13 -16.92 -15.82 -9.85
CA GLY A 13 -17.31 -14.52 -10.38
C GLY A 13 -16.57 -13.40 -9.67
N PRO A 14 -16.32 -12.27 -10.35
CA PRO A 14 -15.69 -11.12 -9.74
C PRO A 14 -16.56 -10.62 -8.59
N VAL A 15 -15.91 -10.32 -7.46
CA VAL A 15 -16.55 -9.67 -6.31
C VAL A 15 -17.24 -8.40 -6.79
N MET A 16 -18.55 -8.42 -6.85
CA MET A 16 -19.36 -7.27 -7.25
C MET A 16 -19.23 -6.18 -6.18
N HIS A 17 -18.41 -5.19 -6.44
CA HIS A 17 -18.39 -3.98 -5.64
C HIS A 17 -19.71 -3.24 -5.90
N GLN A 18 -20.56 -3.12 -4.88
CA GLN A 18 -21.76 -2.33 -4.96
C GLN A 18 -21.40 -0.87 -5.26
N ALA A 19 -22.06 -0.28 -6.24
CA ALA A 19 -21.89 1.13 -6.58
C ALA A 19 -22.36 1.99 -5.39
N ILE A 20 -21.41 2.69 -4.76
CA ILE A 20 -21.71 3.63 -3.68
C ILE A 20 -22.04 4.97 -4.32
N THR A 21 -23.22 5.50 -4.05
CA THR A 21 -23.61 6.86 -4.46
C THR A 21 -23.12 7.83 -3.39
N LEU A 22 -22.07 8.58 -3.70
CA LEU A 22 -21.53 9.61 -2.81
C LEU A 22 -22.22 10.95 -3.14
N THR A 23 -22.85 11.55 -2.15
CA THR A 23 -23.50 12.86 -2.28
C THR A 23 -22.52 13.97 -1.92
N THR A 24 -22.28 14.89 -2.85
CA THR A 24 -21.41 16.05 -2.64
C THR A 24 -22.15 17.13 -1.83
N PRO A 25 -21.57 17.71 -0.78
CA PRO A 25 -22.11 18.92 -0.18
C PRO A 25 -22.01 20.08 -1.18
N ALA A 26 -23.16 20.63 -1.57
CA ALA A 26 -23.29 21.60 -2.64
C ALA A 26 -22.69 22.96 -2.31
N ALA A 27 -21.78 23.46 -3.16
CA ALA A 27 -21.66 24.88 -3.43
C ALA A 27 -22.59 25.22 -4.62
N PRO A 28 -23.26 26.38 -4.65
CA PRO A 28 -24.27 26.68 -5.66
C PRO A 28 -23.64 26.97 -7.02
N LEU A 29 -23.79 26.07 -7.96
CA LEU A 29 -23.51 26.25 -9.39
C LEU A 29 -24.79 26.08 -10.20
N PRO A 30 -24.91 26.71 -11.40
CA PRO A 30 -26.14 26.77 -12.17
C PRO A 30 -26.65 25.37 -12.57
N ARG A 31 -27.94 25.19 -12.44
CA ARG A 31 -28.70 23.95 -12.50
C ARG A 31 -28.72 23.28 -13.87
N ARG A 32 -28.08 22.11 -13.96
CA ARG A 32 -28.60 20.99 -14.74
C ARG A 32 -29.22 20.01 -13.75
N SER A 33 -30.29 19.33 -14.10
CA SER A 33 -31.07 18.45 -13.20
C SER A 33 -30.32 17.18 -12.72
N ASP A 34 -29.14 16.94 -13.22
CA ASP A 34 -28.20 15.86 -12.86
C ASP A 34 -26.90 16.37 -12.22
N ALA A 35 -26.79 17.68 -11.97
CA ALA A 35 -25.63 18.30 -11.37
C ALA A 35 -25.61 18.06 -9.85
N GLY A 36 -24.91 17.06 -9.39
CA GLY A 36 -24.70 16.80 -7.96
C GLY A 36 -24.45 15.35 -7.58
N THR A 37 -24.71 14.40 -8.48
CA THR A 37 -24.45 12.98 -8.20
C THR A 37 -23.32 12.47 -9.08
N VAL A 38 -22.10 12.42 -8.54
CA VAL A 38 -21.00 11.73 -9.21
C VAL A 38 -21.15 10.25 -8.96
N ARG A 39 -21.56 9.49 -9.99
CA ARG A 39 -21.48 8.01 -9.92
C ARG A 39 -20.04 7.59 -9.83
N VAL A 40 -19.68 7.00 -8.71
CA VAL A 40 -18.35 6.45 -8.43
C VAL A 40 -18.38 4.95 -8.74
N SER A 41 -17.57 4.50 -9.68
CA SER A 41 -17.41 3.08 -9.99
C SER A 41 -16.51 2.39 -8.95
N GLY A 42 -16.50 1.05 -8.90
CA GLY A 42 -15.55 0.30 -8.07
C GLY A 42 -14.10 0.72 -8.33
N ARG A 43 -13.70 0.89 -9.59
CA ARG A 43 -12.38 1.40 -9.97
C ARG A 43 -12.09 2.80 -9.41
N ASP A 44 -13.07 3.69 -9.39
CA ASP A 44 -12.89 5.03 -8.78
C ASP A 44 -12.63 4.90 -7.28
N ILE A 45 -13.36 4.00 -6.59
CA ILE A 45 -13.16 3.71 -5.16
C ILE A 45 -11.75 3.17 -4.92
N ASP A 46 -11.31 2.19 -5.70
CA ASP A 46 -9.97 1.60 -5.57
C ASP A 46 -8.88 2.66 -5.75
N GLY A 47 -8.99 3.52 -6.78
CA GLY A 47 -8.01 4.58 -7.01
C GLY A 47 -8.01 5.65 -5.93
N LEU A 48 -9.18 6.04 -5.44
CA LEU A 48 -9.29 7.00 -4.34
C LEU A 48 -8.77 6.40 -3.03
N LEU A 49 -9.09 5.13 -2.71
CA LEU A 49 -8.53 4.42 -1.55
C LEU A 49 -7.00 4.37 -1.63
N LEU A 50 -6.45 4.01 -2.80
CA LEU A 50 -5.01 4.00 -3.02
C LEU A 50 -4.39 5.38 -2.73
N CYS A 51 -4.94 6.44 -3.32
CA CYS A 51 -4.48 7.81 -3.06
C CYS A 51 -4.57 8.20 -1.58
N GLY A 52 -5.61 7.76 -0.88
CA GLY A 52 -5.80 7.99 0.55
C GLY A 52 -4.75 7.29 1.40
N GLU A 53 -4.56 6.01 1.17
CA GLU A 53 -3.63 5.18 1.93
C GLU A 53 -2.17 5.54 1.69
N MET A 54 -1.80 5.79 0.44
CA MET A 54 -0.43 6.13 0.05
C MET A 54 -0.08 7.61 0.25
N HIS A 55 -0.99 8.44 0.81
CA HIS A 55 -0.84 9.89 0.93
C HIS A 55 -0.68 10.60 -0.41
N GLY A 56 -1.21 10.04 -1.47
CA GLY A 56 -1.12 10.48 -2.85
C GLY A 56 -0.39 9.47 -3.73
N ALA A 57 -0.63 9.57 -5.03
CA ALA A 57 -0.02 8.70 -6.03
C ALA A 57 0.38 9.53 -7.27
N PRO A 58 1.55 9.27 -7.86
CA PRO A 58 1.91 9.85 -9.16
C PRO A 58 1.06 9.19 -10.25
N TYR A 59 0.75 9.97 -11.29
CA TYR A 59 -0.22 9.57 -12.32
C TYR A 59 0.17 8.30 -13.07
N ASP A 60 1.42 8.08 -13.35
CA ASP A 60 1.90 6.89 -14.05
C ASP A 60 1.65 5.61 -13.22
N LEU A 61 2.00 5.61 -11.94
CA LEU A 61 1.74 4.46 -11.07
C LEU A 61 0.24 4.29 -10.77
N LEU A 62 -0.50 5.39 -10.62
CA LEU A 62 -1.95 5.33 -10.43
C LEU A 62 -2.65 4.76 -11.67
N ALA A 63 -2.19 5.10 -12.88
CA ALA A 63 -2.67 4.53 -14.13
C ALA A 63 -2.41 3.03 -14.20
N ALA A 64 -1.21 2.60 -13.82
CA ALA A 64 -0.84 1.18 -13.75
C ALA A 64 -1.71 0.42 -12.74
N CYS A 65 -1.91 0.95 -11.52
CA CYS A 65 -2.79 0.34 -10.50
C CYS A 65 -4.22 0.14 -11.01
N LEU A 66 -4.76 1.12 -11.74
CA LEU A 66 -6.13 1.08 -12.25
C LEU A 66 -6.26 0.36 -13.60
N ASN A 67 -5.15 -0.10 -14.14
CA ASN A 67 -5.07 -0.70 -15.48
C ASN A 67 -5.75 0.17 -16.55
N VAL A 68 -5.34 1.44 -16.61
CA VAL A 68 -5.86 2.41 -17.59
C VAL A 68 -4.73 3.16 -18.30
N GLN A 69 -5.02 3.64 -19.50
CA GLN A 69 -4.09 4.51 -20.23
C GLN A 69 -3.96 5.88 -19.53
N PRO A 70 -2.81 6.58 -19.66
CA PRO A 70 -2.56 7.86 -19.00
C PRO A 70 -3.63 8.93 -19.26
N ASP A 71 -4.13 9.03 -20.51
CA ASP A 71 -5.18 10.01 -20.85
C ASP A 71 -6.51 9.70 -20.16
N ARG A 72 -6.83 8.41 -20.05
CA ARG A 72 -8.02 7.99 -19.30
C ARG A 72 -7.89 8.33 -17.83
N LEU A 73 -6.71 8.15 -17.25
CA LEU A 73 -6.47 8.55 -15.86
C LEU A 73 -6.65 10.06 -15.67
N ARG A 74 -6.16 10.89 -16.58
CA ARG A 74 -6.37 12.36 -16.49
C ARG A 74 -7.86 12.71 -16.42
N ALA A 75 -8.68 12.07 -17.27
CA ALA A 75 -10.13 12.28 -17.23
C ALA A 75 -10.78 11.79 -15.92
N ILE A 76 -10.33 10.66 -15.39
CA ILE A 76 -10.78 10.13 -14.09
C ILE A 76 -10.42 11.09 -12.96
N ALA A 77 -9.17 11.50 -12.87
CA ALA A 77 -8.69 12.42 -11.84
C ALA A 77 -9.34 13.81 -11.93
N ALA A 78 -9.64 14.29 -13.14
CA ALA A 78 -10.41 15.53 -13.34
C ALA A 78 -11.83 15.42 -12.78
N ARG A 79 -12.50 14.27 -12.96
CA ARG A 79 -13.81 13.98 -12.37
C ARG A 79 -13.74 13.98 -10.84
N TRP A 80 -12.75 13.29 -10.25
CA TRP A 80 -12.57 13.26 -8.80
C TRP A 80 -12.30 14.66 -8.23
N ARG A 81 -11.55 15.48 -8.95
CA ARG A 81 -11.29 16.87 -8.58
C ARG A 81 -12.57 17.71 -8.66
N ALA A 82 -13.34 17.60 -9.75
CA ALA A 82 -14.61 18.31 -9.91
C ALA A 82 -15.62 17.94 -8.81
N ALA A 83 -15.61 16.68 -8.36
CA ALA A 83 -16.40 16.19 -7.25
C ALA A 83 -15.86 16.62 -5.87
N GLY A 84 -14.71 17.27 -5.80
CA GLY A 84 -14.07 17.69 -4.55
C GLY A 84 -13.39 16.58 -3.75
N TYR A 85 -13.32 15.35 -4.28
CA TYR A 85 -12.71 14.21 -3.56
C TYR A 85 -11.19 14.20 -3.60
N ALA A 86 -10.61 14.67 -4.69
CA ALA A 86 -9.19 14.69 -4.88
C ALA A 86 -8.69 16.07 -5.30
N ALA A 87 -7.41 16.32 -5.04
CA ALA A 87 -6.63 17.40 -5.62
C ALA A 87 -5.50 16.81 -6.46
N THR A 88 -5.08 17.56 -7.46
CA THR A 88 -4.05 17.12 -8.41
C THR A 88 -3.08 18.25 -8.68
N GLY A 89 -1.82 17.92 -8.96
CA GLY A 89 -0.82 18.94 -9.32
C GLY A 89 0.57 18.36 -9.49
N ARG A 90 1.48 19.15 -10.03
CA ARG A 90 2.91 18.85 -10.03
C ARG A 90 3.48 19.22 -8.67
N LEU A 91 4.17 18.29 -8.03
CA LEU A 91 4.77 18.48 -6.70
C LEU A 91 6.29 18.53 -6.74
N GLY A 92 6.87 18.21 -7.90
CA GLY A 92 8.29 18.18 -8.19
C GLY A 92 8.53 17.81 -9.65
N PRO A 93 9.75 17.42 -10.02
CA PRO A 93 10.04 16.79 -11.31
C PRO A 93 9.19 15.54 -11.54
N GLY A 94 8.97 15.15 -12.80
CA GLY A 94 8.23 13.95 -13.15
C GLY A 94 6.72 14.15 -13.29
N PRO A 95 5.91 13.07 -13.12
CA PRO A 95 4.48 13.08 -13.37
C PRO A 95 3.70 13.92 -12.34
N ALA A 96 2.51 14.35 -12.73
CA ALA A 96 1.56 14.95 -11.78
C ALA A 96 1.14 13.93 -10.72
N TRP A 97 0.70 14.43 -9.57
CA TRP A 97 0.24 13.65 -8.43
C TRP A 97 -1.26 13.86 -8.20
N CYS A 98 -1.90 12.84 -7.66
CA CYS A 98 -3.26 12.87 -7.14
C CYS A 98 -3.24 12.55 -5.64
N TRP A 99 -3.95 13.32 -4.83
CA TRP A 99 -4.12 13.07 -3.39
C TRP A 99 -5.51 13.44 -2.93
N LEU A 100 -5.96 12.86 -1.82
CA LEU A 100 -7.31 13.11 -1.33
C LEU A 100 -7.43 14.43 -0.58
N THR A 101 -8.57 15.07 -0.77
CA THR A 101 -9.04 16.19 0.05
C THR A 101 -9.66 15.67 1.36
N ARG A 102 -10.02 16.56 2.29
CA ARG A 102 -10.77 16.18 3.49
C ARG A 102 -12.14 15.55 3.16
N PRO A 103 -12.96 16.11 2.23
CA PRO A 103 -14.19 15.45 1.78
C PRO A 103 -13.93 14.07 1.17
N GLY A 104 -12.89 13.91 0.36
CA GLY A 104 -12.55 12.61 -0.24
C GLY A 104 -12.18 11.55 0.81
N LEU A 105 -11.40 11.92 1.83
CA LEU A 105 -11.10 11.01 2.94
C LEU A 105 -12.36 10.64 3.72
N ALA A 106 -13.20 11.62 4.03
CA ALA A 106 -14.45 11.38 4.76
C ALA A 106 -15.41 10.47 3.99
N ALA A 107 -15.55 10.67 2.68
CA ALA A 107 -16.39 9.85 1.81
C ALA A 107 -15.98 8.37 1.79
N LEU A 108 -14.69 8.08 2.01
CA LEU A 108 -14.15 6.72 2.08
C LEU A 108 -14.03 6.18 3.53
N GLY A 109 -14.49 6.92 4.52
CA GLY A 109 -14.34 6.55 5.94
C GLY A 109 -12.89 6.55 6.44
N LEU A 110 -11.97 7.22 5.73
CA LEU A 110 -10.56 7.27 6.08
C LEU A 110 -10.29 8.39 7.09
N ARG A 111 -9.88 8.03 8.30
CA ARG A 111 -9.54 8.98 9.38
C ARG A 111 -8.08 9.42 9.32
N PHE A 112 -7.62 9.85 8.15
CA PHE A 112 -6.26 10.37 7.96
C PHE A 112 -6.26 11.90 7.93
N ALA A 113 -5.11 12.49 8.27
CA ALA A 113 -4.90 13.91 8.03
C ALA A 113 -4.93 14.21 6.53
N ALA A 114 -5.76 15.16 6.12
CA ALA A 114 -5.78 15.64 4.76
C ALA A 114 -4.56 16.55 4.50
N GLY A 115 -4.06 16.51 3.27
CA GLY A 115 -2.95 17.40 2.90
C GLY A 115 -2.26 16.93 1.63
N ARG A 116 -1.54 17.87 1.04
CA ARG A 116 -0.67 17.63 -0.09
C ARG A 116 0.56 16.82 0.37
N PRO A 117 1.03 15.82 -0.38
CA PRO A 117 2.31 15.17 -0.10
C PRO A 117 3.46 16.17 -0.02
N SER A 118 4.33 16.02 0.97
CA SER A 118 5.53 16.84 1.09
C SER A 118 6.52 16.53 -0.03
N PRO A 119 7.11 17.57 -0.69
CA PRO A 119 8.11 17.36 -1.74
C PRO A 119 9.25 16.43 -1.32
N GLY A 120 9.75 16.55 -0.10
CA GLY A 120 10.83 15.69 0.42
C GLY A 120 10.44 14.22 0.62
N ARG A 121 9.15 13.88 0.53
CA ARG A 121 8.67 12.48 0.65
C ARG A 121 8.26 11.85 -0.67
N LEU A 122 8.21 12.60 -1.77
CA LEU A 122 7.65 12.10 -3.03
C LEU A 122 8.38 10.86 -3.56
N ALA A 123 9.71 10.89 -3.57
CA ALA A 123 10.51 9.74 -4.01
C ALA A 123 10.22 8.50 -3.16
N HIS A 124 10.14 8.67 -1.84
CA HIS A 124 9.81 7.56 -0.93
C HIS A 124 8.39 7.03 -1.14
N LEU A 125 7.38 7.91 -1.23
CA LEU A 125 5.99 7.50 -1.48
C LEU A 125 5.85 6.77 -2.82
N ARG A 126 6.57 7.25 -3.85
CA ARG A 126 6.65 6.58 -5.14
C ARG A 126 7.26 5.18 -5.03
N ALA A 127 8.37 5.05 -4.30
CA ALA A 127 9.06 3.78 -4.11
C ALA A 127 8.17 2.75 -3.40
N VAL A 128 7.47 3.15 -2.34
CA VAL A 128 6.53 2.28 -1.61
C VAL A 128 5.35 1.85 -2.50
N LEU A 129 4.81 2.76 -3.33
CA LEU A 129 3.74 2.41 -4.26
C LEU A 129 4.22 1.48 -5.38
N ALA A 130 5.40 1.71 -5.94
CA ALA A 130 5.99 0.80 -6.93
C ALA A 130 6.26 -0.59 -6.35
N ALA A 131 6.74 -0.66 -5.09
CA ALA A 131 6.91 -1.91 -4.36
C ALA A 131 5.59 -2.67 -4.20
N ARG A 132 4.51 -1.97 -3.86
CA ARG A 132 3.16 -2.54 -3.78
C ARG A 132 2.74 -3.15 -5.12
N LEU A 133 2.84 -2.38 -6.21
CA LEU A 133 2.49 -2.85 -7.55
C LEU A 133 3.29 -4.08 -7.97
N ALA A 134 4.61 -4.04 -7.76
CA ALA A 134 5.48 -5.17 -8.09
C ALA A 134 5.13 -6.43 -7.28
N LEU A 135 4.76 -6.28 -6.00
CA LEU A 135 4.30 -7.40 -5.17
C LEU A 135 2.96 -7.94 -5.68
N GLU A 136 1.96 -7.09 -5.86
CA GLU A 136 0.61 -7.48 -6.29
C GLU A 136 0.60 -8.10 -7.70
N SER A 137 1.46 -7.62 -8.61
CA SER A 137 1.57 -8.16 -9.98
C SER A 137 2.47 -9.39 -10.10
N SER A 138 3.24 -9.73 -9.07
CA SER A 138 4.09 -10.93 -9.08
C SER A 138 3.25 -12.22 -9.12
N PRO A 139 3.78 -13.34 -9.64
CA PRO A 139 3.08 -14.62 -9.59
C PRO A 139 2.65 -15.02 -8.17
N ALA A 140 3.51 -14.78 -7.19
CA ALA A 140 3.21 -15.02 -5.79
C ALA A 140 2.06 -14.11 -5.29
N GLY A 141 2.08 -12.82 -5.65
CA GLY A 141 1.05 -11.87 -5.29
C GLY A 141 -0.31 -12.22 -5.89
N GLN A 142 -0.32 -12.64 -7.15
CA GLN A 142 -1.56 -13.08 -7.81
C GLN A 142 -2.14 -14.35 -7.20
N ALA A 143 -1.29 -15.33 -6.84
CA ALA A 143 -1.72 -16.56 -6.22
C ALA A 143 -2.15 -16.36 -4.75
N GLY A 144 -1.46 -15.53 -3.98
CA GLY A 144 -1.66 -15.38 -2.55
C GLY A 144 -2.50 -14.15 -2.15
N GLN A 145 -2.82 -13.27 -3.08
CA GLN A 145 -3.66 -12.08 -2.89
C GLN A 145 -3.36 -11.32 -1.58
N PRO A 146 -2.13 -10.82 -1.39
CA PRO A 146 -1.77 -10.15 -0.15
C PRO A 146 -2.57 -8.87 0.03
N TRP A 147 -3.15 -8.70 1.21
CA TRP A 147 -3.77 -7.46 1.58
C TRP A 147 -2.71 -6.45 2.05
N TRP A 148 -2.69 -5.27 1.42
CA TRP A 148 -1.74 -4.22 1.72
C TRP A 148 -2.24 -3.28 2.81
N ARG A 149 -1.44 -3.05 3.85
CA ARG A 149 -1.66 -2.02 4.87
C ARG A 149 -0.56 -0.96 4.77
N SER A 150 -0.95 0.25 4.44
CA SER A 150 -0.03 1.39 4.37
C SER A 150 0.46 1.83 5.75
N GLU A 151 1.61 2.53 5.81
CA GLU A 151 2.11 3.19 7.03
C GLU A 151 1.00 4.01 7.71
N ARG A 152 0.18 4.72 6.95
CA ARG A 152 -0.93 5.53 7.47
C ARG A 152 -1.98 4.69 8.20
N ARG A 153 -2.35 3.55 7.66
CA ARG A 153 -3.28 2.61 8.33
C ARG A 153 -2.67 2.03 9.58
N ILE A 154 -1.39 1.65 9.53
CA ILE A 154 -0.70 1.10 10.69
C ILE A 154 -0.65 2.15 11.80
N ARG A 155 -0.27 3.39 11.49
CA ARG A 155 -0.24 4.50 12.46
C ARG A 155 -1.61 4.80 13.06
N ALA A 156 -2.66 4.82 12.23
CA ALA A 156 -4.03 5.06 12.70
C ALA A 156 -4.52 3.94 13.65
N ALA A 157 -4.17 2.68 13.37
CA ALA A 157 -4.56 1.54 14.19
C ALA A 157 -3.86 1.52 15.57
N VAL A 158 -2.62 2.04 15.66
CA VAL A 158 -1.89 2.10 16.94
C VAL A 158 -2.13 3.41 17.72
N GLY A 159 -3.07 4.25 17.28
CA GLY A 159 -3.47 5.47 18.00
C GLY A 159 -2.37 6.54 18.11
N GLY A 160 -1.38 6.52 17.21
CA GLY A 160 -0.21 7.40 17.27
C GLY A 160 0.82 7.04 18.36
N HIS A 161 0.46 6.20 19.30
CA HIS A 161 1.33 5.71 20.37
C HIS A 161 2.03 4.43 19.90
N VAL A 162 3.10 4.57 19.16
CA VAL A 162 4.03 3.47 18.97
C VAL A 162 4.91 3.47 20.20
N GLY A 163 4.72 2.54 21.11
CA GLY A 163 5.58 2.38 22.30
C GLY A 163 7.05 2.10 21.89
N GLY A 164 7.71 3.10 21.34
CA GLY A 164 9.12 3.09 20.95
C GLY A 164 9.51 2.24 19.73
N GLY A 165 8.57 1.50 19.10
CA GLY A 165 8.89 0.61 17.99
C GLY A 165 8.80 1.26 16.60
N HIS A 166 9.68 0.86 15.68
CA HIS A 166 9.61 1.26 14.28
C HIS A 166 8.32 0.79 13.62
N ILE A 167 7.68 1.67 12.84
CA ILE A 167 6.55 1.34 11.95
C ILE A 167 7.11 1.13 10.56
N PRO A 168 6.86 -0.02 9.91
CA PRO A 168 7.29 -0.23 8.53
C PRO A 168 6.51 0.68 7.56
N ASP A 169 7.07 0.88 6.38
CA ASP A 169 6.44 1.65 5.31
C ASP A 169 5.11 1.04 4.86
N ALA A 170 5.02 -0.29 4.96
CA ALA A 170 3.78 -1.03 4.77
C ALA A 170 3.84 -2.43 5.39
N GLU A 171 2.66 -3.07 5.45
CA GLU A 171 2.50 -4.51 5.70
C GLU A 171 1.87 -5.18 4.48
N ALA A 172 2.37 -6.36 4.11
CA ALA A 172 1.68 -7.27 3.22
C ALA A 172 1.16 -8.45 4.05
N CYS A 173 -0.15 -8.60 4.13
CA CYS A 173 -0.82 -9.67 4.87
C CYS A 173 -1.33 -10.70 3.88
N TRP A 174 -0.72 -11.87 3.84
CA TRP A 174 -1.05 -12.92 2.89
C TRP A 174 -2.32 -13.64 3.30
N ALA A 175 -3.21 -13.87 2.34
CA ALA A 175 -4.45 -14.57 2.61
C ALA A 175 -4.19 -16.05 2.95
N GLU A 176 -4.94 -16.56 3.92
CA GLU A 176 -4.91 -17.99 4.29
C GLU A 176 -5.85 -18.78 3.37
N ILE A 177 -5.47 -18.87 2.08
CA ILE A 177 -6.23 -19.54 1.03
C ILE A 177 -5.42 -20.69 0.41
N PRO A 178 -6.07 -21.75 -0.09
CA PRO A 178 -5.40 -22.83 -0.81
C PRO A 178 -4.61 -22.29 -2.00
N GLY A 179 -3.35 -22.73 -2.14
CA GLY A 179 -2.46 -22.28 -3.21
C GLY A 179 -1.72 -20.97 -2.95
N SER A 180 -1.99 -20.26 -1.84
CA SER A 180 -1.15 -19.16 -1.41
C SER A 180 0.27 -19.65 -1.12
N PRO A 181 1.32 -18.99 -1.66
CA PRO A 181 2.71 -19.41 -1.39
C PRO A 181 3.14 -19.07 0.04
N TYR A 182 2.41 -18.19 0.75
CA TYR A 182 2.72 -17.70 2.10
C TYR A 182 1.46 -17.58 2.97
N PRO A 183 0.68 -18.65 3.15
CA PRO A 183 -0.64 -18.58 3.78
C PRO A 183 -0.55 -18.03 5.21
N GLY A 184 -1.28 -16.95 5.48
CA GLY A 184 -1.36 -16.31 6.78
C GLY A 184 -0.12 -15.54 7.22
N GLU A 185 0.95 -15.48 6.41
CA GLU A 185 2.15 -14.69 6.74
C GLU A 185 1.87 -13.18 6.72
N ARG A 186 2.57 -12.45 7.59
CA ARG A 186 2.60 -10.99 7.63
C ARG A 186 4.02 -10.52 7.38
N TRP A 187 4.19 -9.71 6.36
CA TRP A 187 5.48 -9.17 5.95
C TRP A 187 5.56 -7.68 6.29
N ALA A 188 6.66 -7.24 6.89
CA ALA A 188 7.03 -5.84 6.96
C ALA A 188 7.72 -5.44 5.66
N ILE A 189 7.29 -4.36 5.04
CA ILE A 189 7.86 -3.82 3.79
C ILE A 189 8.58 -2.51 4.12
N GLU A 190 9.82 -2.39 3.67
CA GLU A 190 10.68 -1.21 3.83
C GLU A 190 11.26 -0.79 2.47
N ALA A 191 11.15 0.48 2.14
CA ALA A 191 11.69 1.07 0.91
C ALA A 191 12.89 1.97 1.23
N GLY A 192 14.10 1.51 0.91
CA GLY A 192 15.36 2.22 1.17
C GLY A 192 15.92 2.91 -0.06
N LEU A 193 15.82 4.25 -0.13
CA LEU A 193 16.35 5.05 -1.24
C LEU A 193 17.80 5.48 -1.03
N THR A 194 18.18 5.75 0.22
CA THR A 194 19.49 6.24 0.61
C THR A 194 20.13 5.32 1.64
N PRO A 195 21.49 5.27 1.73
CA PRO A 195 22.16 4.46 2.73
C PRO A 195 21.78 4.89 4.16
N PRO A 196 21.12 4.00 4.94
CA PRO A 196 20.78 4.31 6.33
C PRO A 196 21.97 4.00 7.25
N PRO A 197 21.99 4.50 8.52
CA PRO A 197 22.97 4.07 9.50
C PRO A 197 22.88 2.56 9.79
N LEU A 198 23.99 1.84 9.67
CA LEU A 198 24.06 0.36 9.78
C LEU A 198 23.45 -0.17 11.08
N ALA A 199 23.89 0.35 12.22
CA ALA A 199 23.41 -0.10 13.54
C ALA A 199 21.91 0.12 13.72
N ARG A 200 21.39 1.27 13.26
CA ARG A 200 19.95 1.56 13.30
C ARG A 200 19.17 0.60 12.42
N THR A 201 19.69 0.28 11.24
CA THR A 201 19.03 -0.67 10.32
C THR A 201 18.94 -2.06 10.92
N ALA A 202 20.05 -2.55 11.49
CA ALA A 202 20.07 -3.83 12.19
C ALA A 202 19.07 -3.86 13.38
N ALA A 203 19.01 -2.79 14.16
CA ALA A 203 18.06 -2.67 15.26
C ALA A 203 16.59 -2.66 14.78
N ILE A 204 16.29 -1.99 13.66
CA ILE A 204 14.96 -2.01 13.03
C ILE A 204 14.62 -3.43 12.57
N MET A 205 15.50 -4.09 11.82
CA MET A 205 15.30 -5.47 11.36
C MET A 205 15.01 -6.42 12.52
N ALA A 206 15.82 -6.35 13.57
CA ALA A 206 15.60 -7.14 14.79
C ALA A 206 14.21 -6.82 15.40
N GLY A 207 13.90 -5.55 15.58
CA GLY A 207 12.63 -5.11 16.19
C GLY A 207 11.38 -5.50 15.39
N LEU A 208 11.47 -5.63 14.06
CA LEU A 208 10.38 -6.11 13.20
C LEU A 208 10.17 -7.63 13.37
N LEU A 209 11.25 -8.40 13.56
CA LEU A 209 11.23 -9.85 13.52
C LEU A 209 11.21 -10.52 14.90
N TYR A 210 11.64 -9.82 15.95
CA TYR A 210 11.54 -10.36 17.32
C TYR A 210 10.09 -10.39 17.79
N ARG A 211 9.79 -11.38 18.63
CA ARG A 211 8.55 -11.43 19.39
C ARG A 211 8.48 -10.19 20.28
N ARG A 212 7.34 -9.55 20.29
CA ARG A 212 7.08 -8.47 21.25
C ARG A 212 6.88 -9.11 22.62
N THR A 213 7.95 -9.23 23.40
CA THR A 213 7.87 -9.49 24.84
C THR A 213 7.40 -8.22 25.53
N GLY A 214 6.18 -7.79 25.23
CA GLY A 214 5.47 -6.81 26.02
C GLY A 214 4.86 -7.55 27.19
N TYR A 215 5.59 -7.66 28.29
CA TYR A 215 5.05 -8.12 29.54
C TYR A 215 3.99 -7.14 30.01
N SER A 216 2.72 -7.51 29.81
CA SER A 216 1.63 -7.02 30.64
C SER A 216 1.30 -8.15 31.61
N PRO A 217 1.32 -7.91 32.94
CA PRO A 217 0.90 -8.92 33.89
C PRO A 217 -0.51 -9.41 33.55
N GLY A 218 -0.65 -10.70 33.22
CA GLY A 218 -1.92 -11.31 32.81
C GLY A 218 -2.19 -11.45 31.30
N ALA A 219 -1.39 -10.88 30.42
CA ALA A 219 -1.48 -11.19 28.99
C ALA A 219 -0.76 -12.50 28.69
N LYS A 220 -1.45 -13.46 28.06
CA LYS A 220 -0.80 -14.63 27.50
C LYS A 220 0.28 -14.14 26.52
N PRO A 221 1.51 -14.69 26.57
CA PRO A 221 2.54 -14.34 25.58
C PRO A 221 1.96 -14.62 24.20
N HIS A 222 1.80 -13.62 23.36
CA HIS A 222 1.53 -13.85 21.96
C HIS A 222 2.81 -14.44 21.37
N ASP A 223 2.81 -15.75 21.21
CA ASP A 223 3.96 -16.54 20.74
C ASP A 223 4.37 -16.23 19.29
N ARG A 224 3.66 -15.36 18.60
CA ARG A 224 3.95 -15.00 17.22
C ARG A 224 4.91 -13.80 17.14
N PRO A 225 5.90 -13.84 16.23
CA PRO A 225 6.71 -12.67 15.91
C PRO A 225 5.80 -11.53 15.41
N ARG A 226 6.29 -10.29 15.52
CA ARG A 226 5.53 -9.13 15.00
C ARG A 226 5.26 -9.28 13.50
N TYR A 227 6.27 -9.72 12.74
CA TYR A 227 6.18 -10.06 11.32
C TYR A 227 6.91 -11.39 11.07
N ASP A 228 6.39 -12.17 10.12
CA ASP A 228 7.00 -13.42 9.71
C ASP A 228 8.24 -13.16 8.85
N ARG A 229 8.22 -12.10 8.05
CA ARG A 229 9.34 -11.64 7.20
C ARG A 229 9.49 -10.12 7.23
N ALA A 230 10.71 -9.66 6.96
CA ALA A 230 11.02 -8.27 6.63
C ALA A 230 11.58 -8.21 5.20
N VAL A 231 10.90 -7.46 4.34
CA VAL A 231 11.27 -7.30 2.93
C VAL A 231 11.77 -5.89 2.72
N TYR A 232 13.04 -5.77 2.38
CA TYR A 232 13.73 -4.53 2.07
C TYR A 232 13.86 -4.38 0.56
N LEU A 233 13.14 -3.40 -0.01
CA LEU A 233 13.30 -3.00 -1.40
C LEU A 233 14.22 -1.78 -1.43
N VAL A 234 15.39 -1.93 -2.01
CA VAL A 234 16.46 -0.93 -1.85
C VAL A 234 16.96 -0.42 -3.18
N ALA A 235 17.22 0.89 -3.24
CA ALA A 235 17.98 1.47 -4.32
C ALA A 235 19.46 1.02 -4.25
N PRO A 236 20.20 1.00 -5.38
CA PRO A 236 21.58 0.54 -5.42
C PRO A 236 22.49 1.15 -4.33
N PRO A 237 22.43 2.46 -4.01
CA PRO A 237 23.28 3.05 -2.97
C PRO A 237 23.02 2.49 -1.57
N ALA A 238 21.81 2.06 -1.26
CA ALA A 238 21.45 1.56 0.07
C ALA A 238 21.73 0.07 0.26
N ARG A 239 21.86 -0.70 -0.83
CA ARG A 239 21.93 -2.17 -0.80
C ARG A 239 23.07 -2.71 0.07
N SER A 240 24.27 -2.21 -0.09
CA SER A 240 25.44 -2.72 0.64
C SER A 240 25.31 -2.54 2.15
N VAL A 241 24.77 -1.41 2.60
CA VAL A 241 24.56 -1.14 4.03
C VAL A 241 23.45 -2.02 4.60
N VAL A 242 22.33 -2.17 3.88
CA VAL A 242 21.21 -3.01 4.31
C VAL A 242 21.62 -4.48 4.37
N THR A 243 22.41 -4.97 3.39
CA THR A 243 22.95 -6.34 3.40
C THR A 243 23.88 -6.56 4.58
N ARG A 244 24.80 -5.63 4.86
CA ARG A 244 25.69 -5.74 6.03
C ARG A 244 24.92 -5.70 7.35
N ALA A 245 23.87 -4.85 7.44
CA ALA A 245 23.04 -4.82 8.63
C ALA A 245 22.34 -6.16 8.87
N ALA A 246 21.79 -6.79 7.83
CA ALA A 246 21.19 -8.12 7.94
C ALA A 246 22.22 -9.17 8.38
N ALA A 247 23.44 -9.12 7.85
CA ALA A 247 24.50 -10.06 8.21
C ALA A 247 24.98 -9.97 9.67
N THR A 248 24.69 -8.87 10.38
CA THR A 248 25.01 -8.76 11.82
C THR A 248 24.00 -9.46 12.73
N LEU A 249 22.87 -9.90 12.21
CA LEU A 249 21.82 -10.53 12.98
C LEU A 249 22.07 -12.04 13.17
N PRO A 250 21.44 -12.67 14.19
CA PRO A 250 21.46 -14.13 14.31
C PRO A 250 20.89 -14.84 13.08
N ALA A 251 21.44 -15.98 12.70
CA ALA A 251 21.06 -16.73 11.49
C ALA A 251 19.53 -16.98 11.34
N PRO A 252 18.76 -17.30 12.42
CA PRO A 252 17.31 -17.46 12.31
C PRO A 252 16.56 -16.19 11.89
N LEU A 253 17.09 -15.01 12.22
CA LEU A 253 16.51 -13.74 11.78
C LEU A 253 16.95 -13.40 10.36
N GLN A 254 18.22 -13.67 10.01
CA GLN A 254 18.71 -13.49 8.64
C GLN A 254 17.85 -14.24 7.62
N ALA A 255 17.48 -15.49 7.91
CA ALA A 255 16.63 -16.33 7.05
C ALA A 255 15.22 -15.74 6.76
N ARG A 256 14.79 -14.78 7.57
CA ARG A 256 13.51 -14.10 7.46
C ARG A 256 13.60 -12.72 6.84
N ILE A 257 14.80 -12.29 6.44
CA ILE A 257 15.03 -11.02 5.76
C ILE A 257 15.19 -11.27 4.27
N THR A 258 14.43 -10.55 3.46
CA THR A 258 14.57 -10.55 2.02
C THR A 258 15.01 -9.16 1.57
N ILE A 259 16.09 -9.08 0.80
CA ILE A 259 16.58 -7.82 0.23
C ILE A 259 16.49 -7.92 -1.28
N ARG A 260 15.75 -7.02 -1.89
CA ARG A 260 15.53 -6.94 -3.33
C ARG A 260 15.82 -5.52 -3.84
N ASP A 261 16.05 -5.40 -5.13
CA ASP A 261 16.11 -4.09 -5.77
C ASP A 261 14.72 -3.46 -5.81
N LEU A 262 14.68 -2.15 -5.70
CA LEU A 262 13.47 -1.38 -6.00
C LEU A 262 13.08 -1.59 -7.48
N PRO A 263 11.78 -1.70 -7.78
CA PRO A 263 11.32 -1.71 -9.16
C PRO A 263 11.82 -0.49 -9.91
N PRO A 264 12.12 -0.58 -11.22
CA PRO A 264 12.60 0.55 -12.03
C PRO A 264 11.68 1.76 -11.97
N GLU A 265 10.38 1.54 -11.92
CA GLU A 265 9.34 2.58 -11.84
C GLU A 265 9.43 3.41 -10.55
N ALA A 266 10.05 2.87 -9.50
CA ALA A 266 10.30 3.58 -8.25
C ALA A 266 11.31 4.72 -8.42
N MET A 267 12.21 4.60 -9.39
CA MET A 267 13.34 5.51 -9.60
C MET A 267 13.07 6.62 -10.62
N LEU A 268 11.91 6.59 -11.28
CA LEU A 268 11.51 7.62 -12.26
C LEU A 268 11.03 8.87 -11.49
N CYS A 269 11.92 9.83 -11.33
CA CYS A 269 11.64 11.15 -10.76
C CYS A 269 11.83 12.25 -11.81
#